data_36cf31d14167ebf393ef354ed0f0116c
#
_entry.id   36cf31d14167ebf393ef354ed0f0116c
#
_cell.length_a   1.000
_cell.length_b   1.000
_cell.length_c   1.000
_cell.angle_alpha   90.00
_cell.angle_beta   90.00
_cell.angle_gamma   90.00
#
_symmetry.space_group_name_H-M   'P 1'
#
loop_
_entity.id
_entity.type
_entity.pdbx_description
1 polymer ?
#
loop_
_entity_poly.entity_id
_entity_poly.type
_entity_poly.pdbx_seq_one_letter_code
_entity_poly.pdbx_strand_id
1 'polypeptide(L)'
;MAVDTSHKRNFCIIAHIDHGKSTLADRFIERARLVQARGPLESQILDNMDIERERGITIKSQAVTVPYTAKNGEVYELNLVDTPGHVDFTYEVSRAISSCEGALLLIDATQGVEAQTLANLYLAMEHNLEIIPVINKIDLASADIDSCLHQIDHDLGLDPDMAVKVSAKTGEGVDLLYEAIVDYIPSPKGKTDMPLEALIFDSHYDPYRGVIVHARIFNGKVRVGDEILFMHSNASYKVEDLGLFQINLISKPELEAGDVGYFIAGIKNISDIRVGDTVTLKNNMAPEPLPGFKEVKPVVFSSIYPVDSNDYEELQDAIERLKLNDASLMYEKDSSAALGFGFRCGFLGMLHLEVIQERIEREFDLSIVFTSPSVRYTVHMKDGETLYIDNPLEYPDPMRVDWAEEPYIQANIITPTEYVGPIITLCLEKRGIQTQMNYLDTKRVELIYEMPLSEVLFDFYDRLKSISRGYASFDYNVIENRKTDLVRMEILVNGDPVDALSCLVFRGNAQTRGRQIVERLKGEIPRQQFKIAIQAAIGGQISARETVNAYRKDVTAKCYGGDISRKRKLLEKQKEGKKRMKMVGNVEIPQSAFLAVLKTEDEN
;
A
#
# COMPACT_ATOMS: atom_id res chain seq x y z
N MET A 1 17.84 28.65 -20.55
CA MET A 1 18.82 27.92 -21.38
C MET A 1 18.67 26.46 -21.01
N ALA A 2 18.77 25.55 -21.98
CA ALA A 2 18.81 24.11 -21.65
C ALA A 2 20.09 23.85 -20.84
N VAL A 3 19.99 23.08 -19.76
CA VAL A 3 21.12 22.68 -18.93
C VAL A 3 21.75 21.46 -19.59
N ASP A 4 23.07 21.49 -19.80
CA ASP A 4 23.79 20.35 -20.40
C ASP A 4 23.55 19.08 -19.58
N THR A 5 23.45 17.93 -20.23
CA THR A 5 23.26 16.61 -19.61
C THR A 5 24.29 16.34 -18.49
N SER A 6 25.52 16.83 -18.63
CA SER A 6 26.58 16.74 -17.60
C SER A 6 26.24 17.43 -16.28
N HIS A 7 25.33 18.41 -16.29
CA HIS A 7 24.87 19.16 -15.11
C HIS A 7 23.50 18.70 -14.60
N LYS A 8 22.98 17.57 -15.07
CA LYS A 8 21.75 16.96 -14.56
C LYS A 8 22.09 15.87 -13.56
N ARG A 9 21.29 15.75 -12.49
CA ARG A 9 21.38 14.67 -11.51
C ARG A 9 19.98 14.16 -11.20
N ASN A 10 19.72 12.87 -11.50
CA ASN A 10 18.44 12.24 -11.22
C ASN A 10 18.63 11.28 -10.05
N PHE A 11 17.90 11.49 -8.99
CA PHE A 11 18.04 10.70 -7.78
C PHE A 11 16.71 10.56 -7.06
N CYS A 12 16.61 9.51 -6.26
CA CYS A 12 15.47 9.26 -5.38
C CYS A 12 15.91 9.25 -3.91
N ILE A 13 14.94 9.41 -3.02
CA ILE A 13 15.14 9.21 -1.58
C ILE A 13 14.48 7.89 -1.21
N ILE A 14 15.26 6.94 -0.72
CA ILE A 14 14.79 5.66 -0.19
C ILE A 14 15.00 5.62 1.31
N ALA A 15 13.97 5.22 2.05
CA ALA A 15 13.96 5.29 3.50
C ALA A 15 13.00 4.28 4.10
N HIS A 16 13.22 3.92 5.35
CA HIS A 16 12.18 3.30 6.17
C HIS A 16 11.11 4.34 6.57
N ILE A 17 9.94 3.86 6.99
CA ILE A 17 8.86 4.72 7.50
C ILE A 17 9.38 5.52 8.69
N ASP A 18 8.96 6.78 8.81
CA ASP A 18 9.33 7.71 9.89
C ASP A 18 10.81 8.11 9.97
N HIS A 19 11.68 7.72 9.04
CA HIS A 19 13.07 8.19 8.98
C HIS A 19 13.21 9.66 8.54
N GLY A 20 12.11 10.31 8.16
CA GLY A 20 12.07 11.75 7.83
C GLY A 20 12.26 12.06 6.34
N LYS A 21 11.88 11.13 5.46
CA LYS A 21 11.97 11.27 4.00
C LYS A 21 11.25 12.52 3.47
N SER A 22 9.94 12.67 3.73
CA SER A 22 9.14 13.83 3.26
C SER A 22 9.66 15.15 3.87
N THR A 23 10.13 15.12 5.12
CA THR A 23 10.77 16.32 5.74
C THR A 23 12.07 16.70 5.03
N LEU A 24 12.87 15.72 4.58
CA LEU A 24 14.08 16.00 3.81
C LEU A 24 13.75 16.54 2.42
N ALA A 25 12.75 15.96 1.75
CA ALA A 25 12.25 16.44 0.46
C ALA A 25 11.76 17.89 0.54
N ASP A 26 11.04 18.25 1.61
CA ASP A 26 10.64 19.64 1.86
C ASP A 26 11.84 20.59 1.94
N ARG A 27 12.96 20.18 2.57
CA ARG A 27 14.18 20.99 2.64
C ARG A 27 14.81 21.25 1.26
N PHE A 28 14.74 20.24 0.35
CA PHE A 28 15.17 20.48 -1.04
C PHE A 28 14.32 21.54 -1.72
N ILE A 29 13.01 21.53 -1.53
CA ILE A 29 12.10 22.53 -2.12
C ILE A 29 12.31 23.92 -1.53
N GLU A 30 12.42 24.03 -0.21
CA GLU A 30 12.66 25.29 0.49
C GLU A 30 13.96 25.95 0.04
N ARG A 31 15.05 25.19 0.02
CA ARG A 31 16.38 25.68 -0.34
C ARG A 31 16.44 26.19 -1.77
N ALA A 32 15.72 25.54 -2.69
CA ALA A 32 15.61 25.97 -4.07
C ALA A 32 14.77 27.25 -4.25
N ARG A 33 14.16 27.77 -3.19
CA ARG A 33 13.24 28.93 -3.24
C ARG A 33 12.09 28.75 -4.24
N LEU A 34 11.67 27.53 -4.43
CA LEU A 34 10.55 27.21 -5.32
C LEU A 34 9.21 27.68 -4.74
N VAL A 35 9.13 27.85 -3.43
CA VAL A 35 7.98 28.42 -2.72
C VAL A 35 8.25 29.88 -2.40
N GLN A 36 7.45 30.80 -2.94
CA GLN A 36 7.40 32.19 -2.50
C GLN A 36 6.49 32.29 -1.26
N ALA A 37 6.97 31.81 -0.13
CA ALA A 37 6.16 31.82 1.09
C ALA A 37 6.11 33.23 1.71
N ARG A 38 4.90 33.77 1.88
CA ARG A 38 4.59 34.90 2.77
C ARG A 38 4.28 34.43 4.22
N GLY A 39 4.57 33.18 4.56
CA GLY A 39 4.28 32.53 5.85
C GLY A 39 5.12 31.28 6.08
N PRO A 40 4.98 30.58 7.23
CA PRO A 40 5.61 29.29 7.42
C PRO A 40 5.11 28.33 6.33
N LEU A 41 6.04 27.56 5.72
CA LEU A 41 5.72 26.55 4.71
C LEU A 41 4.85 25.47 5.34
N GLU A 42 3.84 25.02 4.61
CA GLU A 42 3.13 23.79 4.97
C GLU A 42 4.13 22.64 4.95
N SER A 43 4.05 21.75 5.92
CA SER A 43 4.85 20.52 5.93
C SER A 43 4.35 19.54 4.89
N GLN A 44 5.23 18.68 4.37
CA GLN A 44 4.90 17.65 3.38
C GLN A 44 4.36 18.23 2.06
N ILE A 45 5.12 19.13 1.46
CA ILE A 45 4.74 19.86 0.23
C ILE A 45 4.53 18.92 -0.95
N LEU A 46 5.29 17.82 -1.03
CA LEU A 46 5.17 16.83 -2.10
C LEU A 46 4.02 15.85 -1.86
N ASP A 47 3.58 15.67 -0.62
CA ASP A 47 2.45 14.79 -0.31
C ASP A 47 1.13 15.48 -0.72
N ASN A 48 0.62 15.15 -1.90
CA ASN A 48 -0.53 15.85 -2.50
C ASN A 48 -1.89 15.34 -1.99
N MET A 49 -1.93 14.16 -1.40
CA MET A 49 -3.16 13.59 -0.86
C MET A 49 -3.31 13.92 0.63
N ASP A 50 -4.54 14.25 1.05
CA ASP A 50 -4.82 14.48 2.47
C ASP A 50 -4.48 13.26 3.33
N ILE A 51 -4.72 12.05 2.82
CA ILE A 51 -4.38 10.79 3.48
C ILE A 51 -2.86 10.60 3.69
N GLU A 52 -2.01 11.06 2.77
CA GLU A 52 -0.56 11.04 2.93
C GLU A 52 -0.14 11.92 4.11
N ARG A 53 -0.71 13.14 4.18
CA ARG A 53 -0.42 14.12 5.24
C ARG A 53 -0.92 13.65 6.61
N GLU A 54 -2.12 13.08 6.68
CA GLU A 54 -2.72 12.58 7.93
C GLU A 54 -1.96 11.38 8.49
N ARG A 55 -1.53 10.45 7.62
CA ARG A 55 -0.81 9.24 8.01
C ARG A 55 0.71 9.44 8.10
N GLY A 56 1.24 10.54 7.59
CA GLY A 56 2.67 10.83 7.56
C GLY A 56 3.46 9.90 6.64
N ILE A 57 2.83 9.33 5.62
CA ILE A 57 3.45 8.39 4.67
C ILE A 57 3.27 8.89 3.24
N THR A 58 4.29 8.74 2.40
CA THR A 58 4.16 8.93 0.96
C THR A 58 3.56 7.66 0.34
N ILE A 59 2.50 7.81 -0.42
CA ILE A 59 1.81 6.73 -1.12
C ILE A 59 2.22 6.70 -2.58
N LYS A 60 2.24 7.88 -3.21
CA LYS A 60 2.56 8.03 -4.63
C LYS A 60 3.87 8.77 -4.84
N SER A 61 4.69 8.25 -5.76
CA SER A 61 5.95 8.92 -6.14
C SER A 61 5.68 10.28 -6.76
N GLN A 62 6.46 11.29 -6.33
CA GLN A 62 6.41 12.65 -6.87
C GLN A 62 7.77 13.05 -7.40
N ALA A 63 7.79 13.72 -8.54
CA ALA A 63 9.02 14.25 -9.11
C ALA A 63 9.10 15.77 -8.92
N VAL A 64 10.27 16.29 -8.59
CA VAL A 64 10.53 17.73 -8.52
C VAL A 64 11.91 18.06 -9.05
N THR A 65 11.98 19.07 -9.92
CA THR A 65 13.22 19.60 -10.47
C THR A 65 13.66 20.82 -9.68
N VAL A 66 14.84 20.75 -9.09
CA VAL A 66 15.45 21.77 -8.21
C VAL A 66 16.68 22.36 -8.88
N PRO A 67 16.71 23.65 -9.25
CA PRO A 67 17.93 24.29 -9.71
C PRO A 67 18.87 24.54 -8.53
N TYR A 68 20.13 24.16 -8.68
CA TYR A 68 21.16 24.33 -7.65
C TYR A 68 22.43 24.94 -8.22
N THR A 69 22.97 25.97 -7.56
CA THR A 69 24.28 26.52 -7.89
C THR A 69 25.29 25.92 -6.93
N ALA A 70 26.16 25.05 -7.42
CA ALA A 70 27.16 24.35 -6.65
C ALA A 70 28.33 25.29 -6.25
N LYS A 71 29.21 24.84 -5.33
CA LYS A 71 30.39 25.59 -4.88
C LYS A 71 31.37 25.88 -6.00
N ASN A 72 31.39 25.09 -7.07
CA ASN A 72 32.20 25.34 -8.26
C ASN A 72 31.67 26.51 -9.10
N GLY A 73 30.51 27.09 -8.77
CA GLY A 73 29.86 28.18 -9.47
C GLY A 73 28.99 27.75 -10.66
N GLU A 74 28.92 26.47 -10.97
CA GLU A 74 28.10 25.92 -12.03
C GLU A 74 26.66 25.67 -11.55
N VAL A 75 25.71 25.75 -12.48
CA VAL A 75 24.27 25.51 -12.18
C VAL A 75 23.90 24.11 -12.62
N TYR A 76 23.41 23.35 -11.66
CA TYR A 76 22.92 21.98 -11.83
C TYR A 76 21.38 21.93 -11.80
N GLU A 77 20.82 20.99 -12.51
CA GLU A 77 19.41 20.62 -12.46
C GLU A 77 19.30 19.29 -11.71
N LEU A 78 18.77 19.36 -10.49
CA LEU A 78 18.62 18.21 -9.59
C LEU A 78 17.20 17.71 -9.69
N ASN A 79 16.99 16.53 -10.24
CA ASN A 79 15.68 15.90 -10.38
C ASN A 79 15.50 14.89 -9.26
N LEU A 80 14.76 15.29 -8.24
CA LEU A 80 14.37 14.42 -7.12
C LEU A 80 13.10 13.67 -7.50
N VAL A 81 13.13 12.35 -7.34
CA VAL A 81 11.93 11.50 -7.38
C VAL A 81 11.69 10.98 -5.97
N ASP A 82 10.68 11.52 -5.29
CA ASP A 82 10.28 11.07 -3.96
C ASP A 82 9.57 9.71 -4.06
N THR A 83 9.85 8.79 -3.15
CA THR A 83 9.37 7.40 -3.22
C THR A 83 8.56 7.05 -1.98
N PRO A 84 7.56 6.13 -2.08
CA PRO A 84 6.95 5.55 -0.89
C PRO A 84 7.97 4.83 0.01
N GLY A 85 7.69 4.76 1.31
CA GLY A 85 8.54 4.04 2.28
C GLY A 85 7.97 2.69 2.73
N HIS A 86 6.76 2.32 2.32
CA HIS A 86 6.06 1.13 2.81
C HIS A 86 6.18 -0.06 1.84
N VAL A 87 6.26 -1.29 2.38
CA VAL A 87 6.42 -2.53 1.60
C VAL A 87 5.33 -2.72 0.54
N ASP A 88 4.09 -2.37 0.84
CA ASP A 88 2.96 -2.48 -0.11
C ASP A 88 3.19 -1.66 -1.40
N PHE A 89 4.03 -0.62 -1.32
CA PHE A 89 4.34 0.26 -2.45
C PHE A 89 5.72 0.03 -3.07
N THR A 90 6.35 -1.11 -2.82
CA THR A 90 7.67 -1.47 -3.40
C THR A 90 7.70 -1.33 -4.92
N TYR A 91 6.55 -1.55 -5.57
CA TYR A 91 6.42 -1.36 -7.02
C TYR A 91 6.59 0.11 -7.44
N GLU A 92 6.01 1.06 -6.70
CA GLU A 92 6.21 2.50 -6.93
C GLU A 92 7.69 2.88 -6.70
N VAL A 93 8.32 2.30 -5.67
CA VAL A 93 9.76 2.49 -5.41
C VAL A 93 10.60 2.00 -6.58
N SER A 94 10.32 0.80 -7.11
CA SER A 94 11.04 0.24 -8.26
C SER A 94 10.93 1.12 -9.52
N ARG A 95 9.77 1.71 -9.77
CA ARG A 95 9.57 2.65 -10.89
C ARG A 95 10.38 3.92 -10.73
N ALA A 96 10.35 4.51 -9.55
CA ALA A 96 11.12 5.72 -9.25
C ALA A 96 12.63 5.47 -9.38
N ILE A 97 13.12 4.38 -8.80
CA ILE A 97 14.53 3.95 -8.87
C ILE A 97 14.99 3.80 -10.31
N SER A 98 14.20 3.17 -11.19
CA SER A 98 14.58 2.97 -12.59
C SER A 98 14.68 4.27 -13.41
N SER A 99 14.16 5.38 -12.90
CA SER A 99 14.25 6.70 -13.52
C SER A 99 15.46 7.52 -13.06
N CYS A 100 16.28 6.98 -12.14
CA CYS A 100 17.36 7.68 -11.46
C CYS A 100 18.72 7.06 -11.76
N GLU A 101 19.78 7.85 -11.57
CA GLU A 101 21.18 7.44 -11.57
C GLU A 101 21.74 7.27 -10.16
N GLY A 102 21.07 7.82 -9.13
CA GLY A 102 21.48 7.69 -7.75
C GLY A 102 20.34 7.61 -6.75
N ALA A 103 20.66 7.21 -5.52
CA ALA A 103 19.73 7.13 -4.42
C ALA A 103 20.33 7.68 -3.13
N LEU A 104 19.54 8.45 -2.39
CA LEU A 104 19.86 8.85 -1.02
C LEU A 104 19.24 7.81 -0.08
N LEU A 105 20.08 7.03 0.58
CA LEU A 105 19.64 6.02 1.56
C LEU A 105 19.56 6.67 2.94
N LEU A 106 18.35 7.00 3.37
CA LEU A 106 18.10 7.74 4.60
C LEU A 106 18.02 6.79 5.81
N ILE A 107 18.83 7.06 6.83
CA ILE A 107 18.92 6.27 8.06
C ILE A 107 18.65 7.21 9.25
N ASP A 108 17.75 6.82 10.14
CA ASP A 108 17.47 7.55 11.38
C ASP A 108 18.62 7.30 12.38
N ALA A 109 19.27 8.37 12.85
CA ALA A 109 20.36 8.28 13.83
C ALA A 109 19.95 7.65 15.17
N THR A 110 18.64 7.53 15.46
CA THR A 110 18.12 6.95 16.71
C THR A 110 17.72 5.49 16.58
N GLN A 111 17.37 5.04 15.37
CA GLN A 111 16.88 3.68 15.09
C GLN A 111 17.91 2.84 14.34
N GLY A 112 18.73 3.47 13.50
CA GLY A 112 19.74 2.82 12.68
C GLY A 112 19.14 2.13 11.44
N VAL A 113 19.81 1.07 10.98
CA VAL A 113 19.40 0.27 9.82
C VAL A 113 18.25 -0.67 10.20
N GLU A 114 17.18 -0.67 9.40
CA GLU A 114 15.99 -1.48 9.57
C GLU A 114 15.71 -2.38 8.35
N ALA A 115 14.74 -3.30 8.43
CA ALA A 115 14.47 -4.29 7.38
C ALA A 115 14.19 -3.66 6.01
N GLN A 116 13.38 -2.59 5.97
CA GLN A 116 13.08 -1.88 4.72
C GLN A 116 14.30 -1.11 4.17
N THR A 117 15.22 -0.68 5.04
CA THR A 117 16.48 -0.07 4.61
C THR A 117 17.30 -1.04 3.77
N LEU A 118 17.42 -2.30 4.23
CA LEU A 118 18.10 -3.37 3.50
C LEU A 118 17.38 -3.72 2.20
N ALA A 119 16.07 -3.91 2.24
CA ALA A 119 15.28 -4.24 1.06
C ALA A 119 15.40 -3.17 -0.04
N ASN A 120 15.29 -1.88 0.34
CA ASN A 120 15.44 -0.76 -0.58
C ASN A 120 16.88 -0.62 -1.11
N LEU A 121 17.88 -0.91 -0.28
CA LEU A 121 19.29 -0.95 -0.71
C LEU A 121 19.49 -1.99 -1.80
N TYR A 122 19.04 -3.24 -1.60
CA TYR A 122 19.18 -4.29 -2.60
C TYR A 122 18.47 -3.93 -3.91
N LEU A 123 17.28 -3.34 -3.83
CA LEU A 123 16.55 -2.89 -5.00
C LEU A 123 17.31 -1.79 -5.77
N ALA A 124 17.95 -0.84 -5.08
CA ALA A 124 18.78 0.19 -5.70
C ALA A 124 20.05 -0.41 -6.34
N MET A 125 20.65 -1.40 -5.71
CA MET A 125 21.82 -2.12 -6.25
C MET A 125 21.48 -2.93 -7.49
N GLU A 126 20.30 -3.59 -7.56
CA GLU A 126 19.83 -4.29 -8.76
C GLU A 126 19.72 -3.35 -9.97
N HIS A 127 19.39 -2.08 -9.73
CA HIS A 127 19.33 -1.04 -10.76
C HIS A 127 20.66 -0.31 -10.99
N ASN A 128 21.75 -0.73 -10.33
CA ASN A 128 23.09 -0.13 -10.43
C ASN A 128 23.11 1.38 -10.11
N LEU A 129 22.33 1.82 -9.13
CA LEU A 129 22.36 3.21 -8.67
C LEU A 129 23.59 3.50 -7.81
N GLU A 130 24.11 4.73 -7.91
CA GLU A 130 25.07 5.25 -6.93
C GLU A 130 24.34 5.60 -5.63
N ILE A 131 24.80 5.06 -4.49
CA ILE A 131 24.10 5.15 -3.22
C ILE A 131 24.86 6.04 -2.26
N ILE A 132 24.21 7.12 -1.82
CA ILE A 132 24.75 8.03 -0.80
C ILE A 132 24.03 7.75 0.52
N PRO A 133 24.71 7.22 1.55
CA PRO A 133 24.15 7.08 2.89
C PRO A 133 23.90 8.45 3.52
N VAL A 134 22.72 8.65 4.12
CA VAL A 134 22.34 9.91 4.78
C VAL A 134 21.85 9.60 6.19
N ILE A 135 22.60 10.03 7.19
CA ILE A 135 22.23 9.88 8.61
C ILE A 135 21.42 11.11 9.02
N ASN A 136 20.12 10.90 9.27
CA ASN A 136 19.15 11.95 9.62
C ASN A 136 18.85 11.98 11.13
N LYS A 137 18.20 13.04 11.56
CA LYS A 137 17.78 13.32 12.94
C LYS A 137 18.97 13.46 13.92
N ILE A 138 20.10 13.99 13.45
CA ILE A 138 21.27 14.23 14.28
C ILE A 138 21.05 15.26 15.39
N ASP A 139 19.96 16.02 15.33
CA ASP A 139 19.53 17.01 16.33
C ASP A 139 18.94 16.37 17.60
N LEU A 140 18.63 15.09 17.58
CA LEU A 140 18.04 14.39 18.73
C LEU A 140 19.12 13.95 19.73
N ALA A 141 18.84 14.11 21.02
CA ALA A 141 19.77 13.72 22.08
C ALA A 141 20.04 12.18 22.15
N SER A 142 19.17 11.38 21.54
CA SER A 142 19.29 9.93 21.42
C SER A 142 20.00 9.46 20.14
N ALA A 143 20.49 10.40 19.31
CA ALA A 143 21.19 10.08 18.09
C ALA A 143 22.52 9.37 18.37
N ASP A 144 22.74 8.21 17.74
CA ASP A 144 23.98 7.42 17.83
C ASP A 144 24.62 7.31 16.44
N ILE A 145 25.35 8.36 16.07
CA ILE A 145 25.97 8.49 14.75
C ILE A 145 27.06 7.43 14.55
N ASP A 146 27.83 7.13 15.59
CA ASP A 146 28.93 6.17 15.50
C ASP A 146 28.41 4.75 15.25
N SER A 147 27.31 4.39 15.91
CA SER A 147 26.61 3.12 15.63
C SER A 147 26.08 3.07 14.19
N CYS A 148 25.50 4.15 13.69
CA CYS A 148 25.01 4.20 12.29
C CYS A 148 26.16 4.07 11.29
N LEU A 149 27.29 4.72 11.50
CA LEU A 149 28.47 4.60 10.63
C LEU A 149 28.99 3.15 10.61
N HIS A 150 29.02 2.49 11.77
CA HIS A 150 29.40 1.08 11.84
C HIS A 150 28.43 0.18 11.06
N GLN A 151 27.12 0.45 11.15
CA GLN A 151 26.10 -0.30 10.41
C GLN A 151 26.20 -0.07 8.88
N ILE A 152 26.51 1.15 8.45
CA ILE A 152 26.72 1.49 7.04
C ILE A 152 27.88 0.66 6.47
N ASP A 153 28.98 0.54 7.20
CA ASP A 153 30.15 -0.26 6.80
C ASP A 153 29.85 -1.77 6.86
N HIS A 154 29.39 -2.26 8.02
CA HIS A 154 29.29 -3.69 8.30
C HIS A 154 28.02 -4.34 7.77
N ASP A 155 26.84 -3.70 7.95
CA ASP A 155 25.56 -4.31 7.59
C ASP A 155 25.18 -3.99 6.14
N LEU A 156 25.50 -2.78 5.64
CA LEU A 156 25.16 -2.35 4.30
C LEU A 156 26.30 -2.53 3.29
N GLY A 157 27.57 -2.66 3.77
CA GLY A 157 28.73 -2.76 2.90
C GLY A 157 29.00 -1.50 2.08
N LEU A 158 28.55 -0.34 2.58
CA LEU A 158 28.75 0.97 1.96
C LEU A 158 29.90 1.71 2.68
N ASP A 159 30.57 2.64 1.96
CA ASP A 159 31.65 3.44 2.52
C ASP A 159 31.09 4.45 3.55
N PRO A 160 31.45 4.35 4.84
CA PRO A 160 30.97 5.27 5.87
C PRO A 160 31.52 6.71 5.70
N ASP A 161 32.63 6.90 4.97
CA ASP A 161 33.19 8.23 4.70
C ASP A 161 32.32 9.01 3.70
N MET A 162 31.51 8.35 2.91
CA MET A 162 30.50 8.96 2.02
C MET A 162 29.24 9.40 2.76
N ALA A 163 29.07 8.98 4.03
CA ALA A 163 27.83 9.25 4.77
C ALA A 163 27.68 10.73 5.12
N VAL A 164 26.58 11.33 4.67
CA VAL A 164 26.24 12.72 4.98
C VAL A 164 25.34 12.79 6.21
N LYS A 165 25.74 13.60 7.19
CA LYS A 165 25.02 13.78 8.46
C LYS A 165 24.12 14.98 8.35
N VAL A 166 22.80 14.80 8.57
CA VAL A 166 21.80 15.86 8.39
C VAL A 166 20.77 15.87 9.52
N SER A 167 20.17 17.02 9.73
CA SER A 167 18.87 17.16 10.38
C SER A 167 17.88 17.77 9.40
N ALA A 168 16.99 16.95 8.85
CA ALA A 168 15.92 17.45 7.99
C ALA A 168 15.01 18.45 8.71
N LYS A 169 14.88 18.34 10.03
CA LYS A 169 14.08 19.25 10.86
C LYS A 169 14.71 20.64 10.98
N THR A 170 16.00 20.73 11.24
CA THR A 170 16.71 22.01 11.45
C THR A 170 17.35 22.57 10.19
N GLY A 171 17.55 21.74 9.15
CA GLY A 171 18.28 22.07 7.93
C GLY A 171 19.80 21.92 8.05
N GLU A 172 20.31 21.45 9.19
CA GLU A 172 21.73 21.20 9.38
C GLU A 172 22.25 20.12 8.44
N GLY A 173 23.40 20.34 7.80
CA GLY A 173 24.04 19.39 6.90
C GLY A 173 23.44 19.29 5.49
N VAL A 174 22.28 19.89 5.23
CA VAL A 174 21.60 19.81 3.93
C VAL A 174 22.43 20.41 2.79
N ASP A 175 23.20 21.50 3.05
CA ASP A 175 24.10 22.08 2.03
C ASP A 175 25.23 21.11 1.64
N LEU A 176 25.70 20.28 2.58
CA LEU A 176 26.70 19.25 2.29
C LEU A 176 26.08 18.11 1.45
N LEU A 177 24.80 17.81 1.69
CA LEU A 177 24.11 16.81 0.91
C LEU A 177 23.92 17.24 -0.56
N TYR A 178 23.65 18.52 -0.82
CA TYR A 178 23.60 19.04 -2.19
C TYR A 178 24.93 18.85 -2.93
N GLU A 179 26.06 19.18 -2.27
CA GLU A 179 27.37 18.98 -2.88
C GLU A 179 27.66 17.49 -3.11
N ALA A 180 27.33 16.63 -2.14
CA ALA A 180 27.50 15.19 -2.30
C ALA A 180 26.69 14.62 -3.50
N ILE A 181 25.46 15.12 -3.74
CA ILE A 181 24.67 14.76 -4.92
C ILE A 181 25.40 15.17 -6.21
N VAL A 182 25.97 16.36 -6.26
CA VAL A 182 26.71 16.85 -7.43
C VAL A 182 27.98 16.04 -7.67
N ASP A 183 28.71 15.72 -6.60
CA ASP A 183 30.02 15.08 -6.67
C ASP A 183 29.93 13.56 -6.93
N TYR A 184 28.99 12.86 -6.31
CA TYR A 184 28.92 11.41 -6.34
C TYR A 184 27.92 10.85 -7.34
N ILE A 185 26.74 11.47 -7.50
CA ILE A 185 25.73 10.93 -8.44
C ILE A 185 26.20 11.22 -9.87
N PRO A 186 26.29 10.19 -10.74
CA PRO A 186 26.73 10.39 -12.11
C PRO A 186 25.67 11.17 -12.93
N SER A 187 26.14 11.86 -13.95
CA SER A 187 25.25 12.47 -14.93
C SER A 187 24.59 11.40 -15.81
N PRO A 188 23.38 11.65 -16.33
CA PRO A 188 22.73 10.76 -17.29
C PRO A 188 23.59 10.49 -18.53
N LYS A 189 23.59 9.25 -19.03
CA LYS A 189 24.46 8.82 -20.16
C LYS A 189 23.81 9.02 -21.54
N GLY A 190 22.57 9.51 -21.61
CA GLY A 190 21.80 9.62 -22.83
C GLY A 190 22.35 10.63 -23.84
N LYS A 191 22.02 10.45 -25.12
CA LYS A 191 22.42 11.31 -26.23
C LYS A 191 21.20 11.93 -26.93
N THR A 192 21.25 13.22 -27.18
CA THR A 192 20.15 13.99 -27.78
C THR A 192 20.00 13.79 -29.31
N ASP A 193 21.02 13.24 -29.98
CA ASP A 193 21.04 12.97 -31.43
C ASP A 193 20.50 11.57 -31.79
N MET A 194 20.23 10.73 -30.79
CA MET A 194 19.62 9.41 -30.97
C MET A 194 18.09 9.51 -31.17
N PRO A 195 17.42 8.44 -31.65
CA PRO A 195 15.96 8.34 -31.57
C PRO A 195 15.43 8.57 -30.17
N LEU A 196 14.21 9.10 -30.05
CA LEU A 196 13.57 9.30 -28.75
C LEU A 196 13.31 7.95 -28.07
N GLU A 197 13.80 7.81 -26.87
CA GLU A 197 13.51 6.72 -25.94
C GLU A 197 13.13 7.33 -24.59
N ALA A 198 11.83 7.39 -24.32
CA ALA A 198 11.28 7.90 -23.07
C ALA A 198 10.53 6.79 -22.34
N LEU A 199 10.86 6.55 -21.09
CA LEU A 199 10.20 5.57 -20.22
C LEU A 199 9.11 6.26 -19.42
N ILE A 200 7.89 5.74 -19.49
CA ILE A 200 6.78 6.18 -18.64
C ILE A 200 6.95 5.55 -17.27
N PHE A 201 7.22 6.36 -16.24
CA PHE A 201 7.31 5.84 -14.88
C PHE A 201 6.04 6.09 -14.06
N ASP A 202 5.18 7.04 -14.46
CA ASP A 202 3.88 7.31 -13.84
C ASP A 202 2.94 8.04 -14.81
N SER A 203 1.65 8.13 -14.45
CA SER A 203 0.66 8.98 -15.11
C SER A 203 -0.46 9.36 -14.15
N HIS A 204 -1.10 10.50 -14.40
CA HIS A 204 -2.30 10.87 -13.66
C HIS A 204 -3.29 11.61 -14.55
N TYR A 205 -4.54 11.57 -14.18
CA TYR A 205 -5.60 12.29 -14.86
C TYR A 205 -5.89 13.62 -14.16
N ASP A 206 -5.79 14.70 -14.91
CA ASP A 206 -6.20 16.04 -14.51
C ASP A 206 -7.52 16.41 -15.21
N PRO A 207 -8.57 16.87 -14.50
CA PRO A 207 -9.86 17.18 -15.10
C PRO A 207 -9.82 18.27 -16.19
N TYR A 208 -8.80 19.15 -16.16
CA TYR A 208 -8.67 20.27 -17.07
C TYR A 208 -7.68 20.02 -18.20
N ARG A 209 -6.65 19.20 -17.95
CA ARG A 209 -5.53 18.95 -18.89
C ARG A 209 -5.56 17.55 -19.51
N GLY A 210 -6.44 16.68 -19.02
CA GLY A 210 -6.48 15.28 -19.42
C GLY A 210 -5.38 14.46 -18.80
N VAL A 211 -4.87 13.46 -19.50
CA VAL A 211 -3.81 12.60 -18.98
C VAL A 211 -2.45 13.29 -19.07
N ILE A 212 -1.79 13.42 -17.94
CA ILE A 212 -0.42 13.90 -17.78
C ILE A 212 0.48 12.69 -17.61
N VAL A 213 1.38 12.48 -18.56
CA VAL A 213 2.32 11.35 -18.57
C VAL A 213 3.64 11.80 -17.98
N HIS A 214 4.13 11.08 -16.97
CA HIS A 214 5.44 11.31 -16.36
C HIS A 214 6.47 10.43 -17.06
N ALA A 215 7.50 11.04 -17.60
CA ALA A 215 8.48 10.34 -18.39
C ALA A 215 9.92 10.74 -18.06
N ARG A 216 10.79 9.73 -18.10
CA ARG A 216 12.24 9.87 -18.08
C ARG A 216 12.75 9.76 -19.51
N ILE A 217 13.43 10.80 -20.03
CA ILE A 217 14.03 10.79 -21.36
C ILE A 217 15.42 10.14 -21.26
N PHE A 218 15.57 8.94 -21.83
CA PHE A 218 16.84 8.23 -21.88
C PHE A 218 17.68 8.69 -23.07
N ASN A 219 17.10 8.75 -24.27
CA ASN A 219 17.76 9.21 -25.47
C ASN A 219 16.85 10.13 -26.29
N GLY A 220 17.46 10.90 -27.17
CA GLY A 220 16.75 11.75 -28.12
C GLY A 220 16.18 13.01 -27.47
N LYS A 221 15.15 13.54 -28.11
CA LYS A 221 14.40 14.71 -27.66
C LYS A 221 12.98 14.70 -28.22
N VAL A 222 12.08 15.37 -27.51
CA VAL A 222 10.68 15.54 -27.90
C VAL A 222 10.29 17.02 -27.75
N ARG A 223 9.48 17.53 -28.68
CA ARG A 223 9.01 18.92 -28.73
C ARG A 223 7.50 19.01 -28.73
N VAL A 224 6.99 20.16 -28.32
CA VAL A 224 5.58 20.48 -28.53
C VAL A 224 5.27 20.42 -30.03
N GLY A 225 4.22 19.65 -30.36
CA GLY A 225 3.78 19.45 -31.74
C GLY A 225 4.31 18.17 -32.41
N ASP A 226 5.28 17.48 -31.82
CA ASP A 226 5.76 16.19 -32.31
C ASP A 226 4.66 15.11 -32.18
N GLU A 227 4.68 14.16 -33.11
CA GLU A 227 3.82 12.97 -33.05
C GLU A 227 4.58 11.83 -32.35
N ILE A 228 4.17 11.50 -31.15
CA ILE A 228 4.73 10.40 -30.33
C ILE A 228 3.96 9.11 -30.56
N LEU A 229 4.64 7.98 -30.34
CA LEU A 229 4.12 6.63 -30.44
C LEU A 229 4.39 5.88 -29.12
N PHE A 230 3.35 5.31 -28.52
CA PHE A 230 3.44 4.36 -27.43
C PHE A 230 3.76 2.98 -27.99
N MET A 231 4.91 2.40 -27.66
CA MET A 231 5.40 1.20 -28.35
C MET A 231 4.57 -0.04 -28.01
N HIS A 232 3.99 -0.12 -26.80
CA HIS A 232 3.17 -1.25 -26.39
C HIS A 232 1.79 -1.27 -27.07
N SER A 233 1.07 -0.16 -27.03
CA SER A 233 -0.28 -0.06 -27.60
C SER A 233 -0.27 0.26 -29.09
N ASN A 234 0.86 0.68 -29.65
CA ASN A 234 1.03 1.18 -31.01
C ASN A 234 0.09 2.38 -31.31
N ALA A 235 -0.33 3.10 -30.28
CA ALA A 235 -1.15 4.30 -30.40
C ALA A 235 -0.27 5.54 -30.57
N SER A 236 -0.68 6.48 -31.43
CA SER A 236 0.07 7.71 -31.66
C SER A 236 -0.74 8.95 -31.33
N TYR A 237 -0.09 9.92 -30.70
CA TYR A 237 -0.68 11.16 -30.25
C TYR A 237 0.25 12.34 -30.50
N LYS A 238 -0.33 13.53 -30.66
CA LYS A 238 0.44 14.75 -30.83
C LYS A 238 0.67 15.42 -29.49
N VAL A 239 1.93 15.77 -29.17
CA VAL A 239 2.28 16.48 -27.94
C VAL A 239 1.71 17.89 -27.97
N GLU A 240 0.88 18.23 -27.00
CA GLU A 240 0.23 19.54 -26.83
C GLU A 240 1.03 20.43 -25.88
N ASP A 241 1.55 19.86 -24.80
CA ASP A 241 2.39 20.54 -23.81
C ASP A 241 3.41 19.54 -23.22
N LEU A 242 4.54 20.02 -22.78
CA LEU A 242 5.57 19.27 -22.08
C LEU A 242 6.40 20.18 -21.18
N GLY A 243 7.06 19.61 -20.20
CA GLY A 243 7.89 20.40 -19.30
C GLY A 243 8.42 19.62 -18.10
N LEU A 244 8.88 20.36 -17.11
CA LEU A 244 9.45 19.84 -15.87
C LEU A 244 8.47 19.96 -14.71
N PHE A 245 8.67 19.09 -13.72
CA PHE A 245 7.99 19.15 -12.45
C PHE A 245 8.71 20.13 -11.53
N GLN A 246 8.02 21.16 -11.11
CA GLN A 246 8.32 21.94 -9.91
C GLN A 246 7.10 21.83 -9.01
N ILE A 247 6.88 22.77 -8.09
CA ILE A 247 5.63 22.82 -7.32
C ILE A 247 4.43 22.96 -8.26
N ASN A 248 4.62 23.69 -9.37
CA ASN A 248 3.70 23.72 -10.50
C ASN A 248 4.40 23.16 -11.74
N LEU A 249 3.61 22.68 -12.70
CA LEU A 249 4.13 22.24 -13.99
C LEU A 249 4.72 23.46 -14.73
N ILE A 250 5.98 23.35 -15.15
CA ILE A 250 6.69 24.39 -15.89
C ILE A 250 6.85 23.94 -17.34
N SER A 251 6.06 24.53 -18.24
CA SER A 251 6.15 24.23 -19.66
C SER A 251 7.53 24.60 -20.24
N LYS A 252 8.08 23.71 -21.05
CA LYS A 252 9.31 23.89 -21.83
C LYS A 252 9.02 23.72 -23.34
N PRO A 253 9.85 24.23 -24.24
CA PRO A 253 9.68 23.98 -25.67
C PRO A 253 10.06 22.56 -26.09
N GLU A 254 11.01 21.95 -25.37
CA GLU A 254 11.49 20.59 -25.61
C GLU A 254 11.97 19.93 -24.32
N LEU A 255 11.90 18.60 -24.27
CA LEU A 255 12.60 17.74 -23.31
C LEU A 255 13.66 16.94 -24.07
N GLU A 256 14.81 16.73 -23.44
CA GLU A 256 15.97 16.07 -24.03
C GLU A 256 16.54 14.98 -23.10
N ALA A 257 17.45 14.19 -23.64
CA ALA A 257 18.13 13.14 -22.90
C ALA A 257 18.59 13.64 -21.52
N GLY A 258 18.27 12.88 -20.47
CA GLY A 258 18.55 13.24 -19.09
C GLY A 258 17.39 13.91 -18.35
N ASP A 259 16.37 14.43 -19.03
CA ASP A 259 15.24 15.09 -18.37
C ASP A 259 14.29 14.07 -17.72
N VAL A 260 13.79 14.45 -16.52
CA VAL A 260 12.62 13.86 -15.86
C VAL A 260 11.51 14.91 -15.96
N GLY A 261 10.46 14.61 -16.72
CA GLY A 261 9.46 15.61 -17.02
C GLY A 261 8.10 15.01 -17.35
N TYR A 262 7.21 15.87 -17.81
CA TYR A 262 5.87 15.46 -18.22
C TYR A 262 5.61 15.81 -19.68
N PHE A 263 4.65 15.11 -20.29
CA PHE A 263 3.99 15.54 -21.50
C PHE A 263 2.50 15.28 -21.49
N ILE A 264 1.76 16.13 -22.20
CA ILE A 264 0.32 16.08 -22.42
C ILE A 264 0.11 15.94 -23.91
N ALA A 265 -0.69 14.97 -24.33
CA ALA A 265 -0.83 14.62 -25.74
C ALA A 265 -2.29 14.39 -26.18
N GLY A 266 -3.27 14.96 -25.49
CA GLY A 266 -4.69 14.85 -25.83
C GLY A 266 -5.17 13.39 -25.92
N ILE A 267 -4.69 12.54 -25.04
CA ILE A 267 -4.92 11.10 -25.05
C ILE A 267 -6.39 10.81 -24.73
N LYS A 268 -7.09 10.19 -25.68
CA LYS A 268 -8.53 9.94 -25.61
C LYS A 268 -8.86 8.62 -24.93
N ASN A 269 -8.01 7.62 -25.15
CA ASN A 269 -8.21 6.30 -24.60
C ASN A 269 -7.09 5.98 -23.61
N ILE A 270 -7.44 5.89 -22.37
CA ILE A 270 -6.49 5.72 -21.27
C ILE A 270 -5.83 4.34 -21.31
N SER A 271 -6.50 3.32 -21.85
CA SER A 271 -5.91 2.00 -22.04
C SER A 271 -4.70 1.98 -22.98
N ASP A 272 -4.48 3.07 -23.74
CA ASP A 272 -3.32 3.21 -24.62
C ASP A 272 -2.04 3.57 -23.86
N ILE A 273 -2.16 4.00 -22.59
CA ILE A 273 -1.02 4.32 -21.72
C ILE A 273 -0.80 3.17 -20.75
N ARG A 274 0.43 2.73 -20.71
CA ARG A 274 0.87 1.76 -19.69
C ARG A 274 2.15 2.26 -19.04
N VAL A 275 2.16 2.27 -17.70
CA VAL A 275 3.39 2.56 -16.97
C VAL A 275 4.42 1.48 -17.28
N GLY A 276 5.65 1.90 -17.58
CA GLY A 276 6.72 1.02 -18.08
C GLY A 276 6.76 0.91 -19.60
N ASP A 277 5.84 1.56 -20.34
CA ASP A 277 5.91 1.61 -21.79
C ASP A 277 6.99 2.60 -22.26
N THR A 278 7.48 2.37 -23.44
CA THR A 278 8.43 3.24 -24.14
C THR A 278 7.69 4.16 -25.10
N VAL A 279 7.98 5.44 -24.99
CA VAL A 279 7.50 6.45 -25.95
C VAL A 279 8.63 6.81 -26.90
N THR A 280 8.31 6.82 -28.19
CA THR A 280 9.23 7.19 -29.25
C THR A 280 8.58 8.18 -30.22
N LEU A 281 9.35 8.78 -31.16
CA LEU A 281 8.78 9.59 -32.23
C LEU A 281 8.30 8.69 -33.39
N LYS A 282 7.11 8.92 -33.88
CA LYS A 282 6.51 8.15 -34.98
C LYS A 282 7.33 8.20 -36.28
N ASN A 283 7.98 9.31 -36.50
CA ASN A 283 8.80 9.54 -37.70
C ASN A 283 10.28 9.12 -37.56
N ASN A 284 10.74 8.83 -36.32
CA ASN A 284 12.10 8.37 -36.02
C ASN A 284 12.02 7.44 -34.80
N MET A 285 11.53 6.22 -35.04
CA MET A 285 11.26 5.24 -33.98
C MET A 285 12.54 4.66 -33.41
N ALA A 286 12.53 4.45 -32.10
CA ALA A 286 13.54 3.62 -31.42
C ALA A 286 13.49 2.18 -31.96
N PRO A 287 14.64 1.50 -32.08
CA PRO A 287 14.69 0.14 -32.65
C PRO A 287 14.03 -0.90 -31.74
N GLU A 288 14.13 -0.74 -30.43
CA GLU A 288 13.59 -1.64 -29.42
C GLU A 288 13.00 -0.84 -28.24
N PRO A 289 11.99 -1.37 -27.55
CA PRO A 289 11.49 -0.73 -26.33
C PRO A 289 12.52 -0.85 -25.20
N LEU A 290 12.54 0.15 -24.33
CA LEU A 290 13.28 0.07 -23.06
C LEU A 290 12.77 -1.11 -22.21
N PRO A 291 13.62 -1.70 -21.34
CA PRO A 291 13.15 -2.67 -20.37
C PRO A 291 12.02 -2.04 -19.53
N GLY A 292 10.82 -2.59 -19.69
CA GLY A 292 9.66 -2.14 -18.91
C GLY A 292 9.69 -2.69 -17.49
N PHE A 293 8.69 -2.29 -16.69
CA PHE A 293 8.53 -2.82 -15.34
C PHE A 293 7.93 -4.22 -15.36
N LYS A 294 8.31 -5.04 -14.39
CA LYS A 294 7.65 -6.33 -14.15
C LYS A 294 6.18 -6.08 -13.81
N GLU A 295 5.29 -6.88 -14.36
CA GLU A 295 3.89 -6.84 -13.95
C GLU A 295 3.76 -7.21 -12.48
N VAL A 296 3.11 -6.34 -11.72
CA VAL A 296 2.82 -6.61 -10.32
C VAL A 296 1.51 -7.37 -10.25
N LYS A 297 1.55 -8.49 -9.57
CA LYS A 297 0.34 -9.28 -9.30
C LYS A 297 -0.22 -8.89 -7.95
N PRO A 298 -1.53 -8.64 -7.85
CA PRO A 298 -2.15 -8.39 -6.57
C PRO A 298 -2.01 -9.63 -5.68
N VAL A 299 -1.83 -9.38 -4.39
CA VAL A 299 -1.68 -10.43 -3.37
C VAL A 299 -2.85 -10.47 -2.39
N VAL A 300 -3.59 -9.37 -2.28
CA VAL A 300 -4.79 -9.23 -1.44
C VAL A 300 -5.99 -8.97 -2.33
N PHE A 301 -7.08 -9.66 -2.07
CA PHE A 301 -8.33 -9.54 -2.83
C PHE A 301 -9.49 -9.24 -1.90
N SER A 302 -10.31 -8.25 -2.26
CA SER A 302 -11.54 -7.91 -1.56
C SER A 302 -12.58 -7.41 -2.56
N SER A 303 -13.85 -7.67 -2.31
CA SER A 303 -14.91 -7.10 -3.14
C SER A 303 -15.43 -5.81 -2.52
N ILE A 304 -15.76 -4.84 -3.37
CA ILE A 304 -16.28 -3.53 -3.02
C ILE A 304 -17.72 -3.44 -3.51
N TYR A 305 -18.62 -3.11 -2.61
CA TYR A 305 -20.04 -2.91 -2.93
C TYR A 305 -20.48 -1.53 -2.46
N PRO A 306 -21.33 -0.82 -3.21
CA PRO A 306 -21.92 0.41 -2.72
C PRO A 306 -22.95 0.09 -1.64
N VAL A 307 -23.09 0.97 -0.64
CA VAL A 307 -24.12 0.82 0.41
C VAL A 307 -25.52 1.01 -0.20
N ASP A 308 -25.68 1.99 -1.09
CA ASP A 308 -26.90 2.15 -1.92
C ASP A 308 -26.63 1.53 -3.30
N SER A 309 -27.47 0.58 -3.69
CA SER A 309 -27.36 -0.09 -5.00
C SER A 309 -27.51 0.85 -6.20
N ASN A 310 -28.06 2.05 -6.02
CA ASN A 310 -28.16 3.05 -7.06
C ASN A 310 -26.78 3.67 -7.41
N ASP A 311 -25.83 3.63 -6.49
CA ASP A 311 -24.49 4.21 -6.65
C ASP A 311 -23.52 3.28 -7.41
N TYR A 312 -24.01 2.16 -7.97
CA TYR A 312 -23.16 1.18 -8.69
C TYR A 312 -22.40 1.80 -9.87
N GLU A 313 -23.07 2.63 -10.69
CA GLU A 313 -22.44 3.29 -11.84
C GLU A 313 -21.40 4.31 -11.39
N GLU A 314 -21.69 5.07 -10.32
CA GLU A 314 -20.77 6.03 -9.74
C GLU A 314 -19.53 5.33 -9.13
N LEU A 315 -19.74 4.16 -8.49
CA LEU A 315 -18.64 3.34 -8.00
C LEU A 315 -17.76 2.81 -9.14
N GLN A 316 -18.37 2.39 -10.25
CA GLN A 316 -17.61 1.97 -11.43
C GLN A 316 -16.71 3.10 -11.94
N ASP A 317 -17.28 4.29 -12.12
CA ASP A 317 -16.55 5.48 -12.57
C ASP A 317 -15.41 5.85 -11.61
N ALA A 318 -15.65 5.74 -10.28
CA ALA A 318 -14.65 6.00 -9.26
C ALA A 318 -13.46 5.02 -9.36
N ILE A 319 -13.75 3.71 -9.46
CA ILE A 319 -12.72 2.68 -9.59
C ILE A 319 -11.93 2.86 -10.89
N GLU A 320 -12.60 3.17 -12.01
CA GLU A 320 -11.94 3.43 -13.29
C GLU A 320 -10.98 4.63 -13.20
N ARG A 321 -11.40 5.73 -12.57
CA ARG A 321 -10.54 6.91 -12.34
C ARG A 321 -9.38 6.59 -11.41
N LEU A 322 -9.60 5.83 -10.34
CA LEU A 322 -8.53 5.41 -9.45
C LEU A 322 -7.49 4.56 -10.19
N LYS A 323 -7.94 3.61 -11.02
CA LYS A 323 -7.04 2.78 -11.83
C LYS A 323 -6.17 3.58 -12.79
N LEU A 324 -6.61 4.76 -13.25
CA LEU A 324 -5.80 5.65 -14.06
C LEU A 324 -4.59 6.21 -13.30
N ASN A 325 -4.81 6.46 -12.01
CA ASN A 325 -3.79 7.00 -11.13
C ASN A 325 -3.00 5.91 -10.42
N ASP A 326 -3.49 4.67 -10.45
CA ASP A 326 -2.89 3.51 -9.81
C ASP A 326 -2.96 2.28 -10.71
N ALA A 327 -1.91 2.06 -11.50
CA ALA A 327 -1.83 0.96 -12.44
C ALA A 327 -1.78 -0.44 -11.77
N SER A 328 -1.55 -0.51 -10.45
CA SER A 328 -1.51 -1.75 -9.69
C SER A 328 -2.90 -2.24 -9.29
N LEU A 329 -3.91 -1.35 -9.27
CA LEU A 329 -5.28 -1.70 -8.95
C LEU A 329 -5.89 -2.56 -10.07
N MET A 330 -6.28 -3.78 -9.73
CA MET A 330 -7.05 -4.67 -10.61
C MET A 330 -8.48 -4.75 -10.14
N TYR A 331 -9.44 -4.81 -11.05
CA TYR A 331 -10.83 -5.01 -10.70
C TYR A 331 -11.57 -5.79 -11.79
N GLU A 332 -12.59 -6.50 -11.37
CA GLU A 332 -13.55 -7.19 -12.22
C GLU A 332 -14.96 -7.08 -11.60
N LYS A 333 -15.99 -7.30 -12.40
CA LYS A 333 -17.37 -7.23 -11.91
C LYS A 333 -17.66 -8.39 -10.96
N ASP A 334 -18.31 -8.08 -9.85
CA ASP A 334 -18.72 -9.07 -8.84
C ASP A 334 -20.20 -8.89 -8.48
N SER A 335 -20.80 -9.91 -7.89
CA SER A 335 -22.17 -9.86 -7.42
C SER A 335 -22.37 -10.72 -6.17
N SER A 336 -23.09 -10.18 -5.21
CA SER A 336 -23.48 -10.86 -3.98
C SER A 336 -25.01 -10.92 -3.88
N ALA A 337 -25.53 -12.05 -3.44
CA ALA A 337 -26.96 -12.18 -3.19
C ALA A 337 -27.47 -11.21 -2.11
N ALA A 338 -26.63 -10.83 -1.16
CA ALA A 338 -26.96 -9.94 -0.06
C ALA A 338 -26.68 -8.46 -0.37
N LEU A 339 -25.60 -8.15 -1.11
CA LEU A 339 -25.09 -6.77 -1.32
C LEU A 339 -25.37 -6.25 -2.75
N GLY A 340 -25.86 -7.10 -3.66
CA GLY A 340 -26.12 -6.71 -5.04
C GLY A 340 -24.87 -6.74 -5.93
N PHE A 341 -24.76 -5.78 -6.85
CA PHE A 341 -23.64 -5.67 -7.78
C PHE A 341 -22.50 -4.84 -7.18
N GLY A 342 -21.28 -5.26 -7.46
CA GLY A 342 -20.04 -4.61 -7.01
C GLY A 342 -18.84 -5.00 -7.86
N PHE A 343 -17.65 -4.88 -7.29
CA PHE A 343 -16.40 -5.14 -7.98
C PHE A 343 -15.46 -5.96 -7.09
N ARG A 344 -14.92 -7.04 -7.63
CA ARG A 344 -13.81 -7.78 -7.04
C ARG A 344 -12.52 -7.06 -7.38
N CYS A 345 -11.79 -6.59 -6.37
CA CYS A 345 -10.56 -5.83 -6.54
C CYS A 345 -9.35 -6.59 -6.00
N GLY A 346 -8.21 -6.39 -6.67
CA GLY A 346 -6.91 -6.90 -6.25
C GLY A 346 -5.99 -5.77 -5.84
N PHE A 347 -5.32 -5.92 -4.70
CA PHE A 347 -4.48 -4.93 -4.04
C PHE A 347 -3.08 -5.49 -3.79
N LEU A 348 -2.09 -4.61 -3.63
CA LEU A 348 -0.70 -4.98 -3.33
C LEU A 348 -0.52 -5.42 -1.87
N GLY A 349 -1.35 -4.93 -0.96
CA GLY A 349 -1.32 -5.22 0.46
C GLY A 349 -2.50 -4.60 1.19
N MET A 350 -2.50 -4.67 2.52
CA MET A 350 -3.58 -4.13 3.34
C MET A 350 -3.60 -2.60 3.35
N LEU A 351 -2.45 -1.96 3.44
CA LEU A 351 -2.39 -0.50 3.39
C LEU A 351 -2.89 0.04 2.04
N HIS A 352 -2.56 -0.65 0.94
CA HIS A 352 -3.07 -0.28 -0.37
C HIS A 352 -4.61 -0.38 -0.42
N LEU A 353 -5.21 -1.44 0.16
CA LEU A 353 -6.67 -1.59 0.26
C LEU A 353 -7.29 -0.43 1.06
N GLU A 354 -6.72 -0.08 2.22
CA GLU A 354 -7.21 1.02 3.06
C GLU A 354 -7.13 2.37 2.35
N VAL A 355 -6.03 2.62 1.64
CA VAL A 355 -5.85 3.84 0.84
C VAL A 355 -6.92 3.97 -0.24
N ILE A 356 -7.18 2.89 -0.99
CA ILE A 356 -8.23 2.88 -2.02
C ILE A 356 -9.61 3.09 -1.41
N GLN A 357 -9.89 2.49 -0.25
CA GLN A 357 -11.13 2.71 0.49
C GLN A 357 -11.32 4.19 0.85
N GLU A 358 -10.35 4.78 1.54
CA GLU A 358 -10.46 6.19 1.96
C GLU A 358 -10.55 7.14 0.76
N ARG A 359 -9.88 6.83 -0.34
CA ARG A 359 -9.97 7.62 -1.57
C ARG A 359 -11.36 7.55 -2.19
N ILE A 360 -11.98 6.36 -2.27
CA ILE A 360 -13.36 6.22 -2.77
C ILE A 360 -14.32 7.02 -1.88
N GLU A 361 -14.19 6.90 -0.56
CA GLU A 361 -15.07 7.59 0.38
C GLU A 361 -14.89 9.12 0.35
N ARG A 362 -13.64 9.64 0.28
CA ARG A 362 -13.33 11.07 0.38
C ARG A 362 -13.37 11.82 -0.97
N GLU A 363 -12.80 11.21 -2.04
CA GLU A 363 -12.68 11.88 -3.34
C GLU A 363 -13.99 11.81 -4.14
N PHE A 364 -14.81 10.76 -3.92
CA PHE A 364 -16.04 10.50 -4.67
C PHE A 364 -17.30 10.56 -3.83
N ASP A 365 -17.19 10.78 -2.50
CA ASP A 365 -18.32 10.87 -1.53
C ASP A 365 -19.24 9.62 -1.58
N LEU A 366 -18.65 8.44 -1.82
CA LEU A 366 -19.36 7.17 -1.93
C LEU A 366 -19.24 6.37 -0.63
N SER A 367 -20.35 5.88 -0.12
CA SER A 367 -20.37 4.93 0.99
C SER A 367 -20.26 3.52 0.47
N ILE A 368 -19.22 2.78 0.89
CA ILE A 368 -18.89 1.45 0.38
C ILE A 368 -18.73 0.41 1.47
N VAL A 369 -18.90 -0.86 1.11
CA VAL A 369 -18.66 -2.02 1.97
C VAL A 369 -17.58 -2.89 1.34
N PHE A 370 -16.55 -3.22 2.12
CA PHE A 370 -15.53 -4.20 1.74
C PHE A 370 -15.89 -5.58 2.29
N THR A 371 -15.68 -6.61 1.48
CA THR A 371 -15.70 -7.99 1.97
C THR A 371 -14.41 -8.30 2.74
N SER A 372 -14.41 -9.38 3.52
CA SER A 372 -13.21 -9.85 4.19
C SER A 372 -12.07 -10.07 3.17
N PRO A 373 -10.88 -9.45 3.37
CA PRO A 373 -9.75 -9.67 2.48
C PRO A 373 -9.34 -11.13 2.44
N SER A 374 -8.92 -11.57 1.28
CA SER A 374 -8.43 -12.93 1.04
C SER A 374 -7.16 -12.91 0.18
N VAL A 375 -6.44 -14.01 0.19
CA VAL A 375 -5.37 -14.29 -0.78
C VAL A 375 -5.91 -15.13 -1.92
N ARG A 376 -5.14 -15.27 -3.00
CA ARG A 376 -5.47 -16.20 -4.08
C ARG A 376 -4.96 -17.59 -3.73
N TYR A 377 -5.89 -18.54 -3.64
CA TYR A 377 -5.63 -19.96 -3.40
C TYR A 377 -5.60 -20.72 -4.72
N THR A 378 -4.77 -21.75 -4.80
CA THR A 378 -4.80 -22.72 -5.90
C THR A 378 -5.46 -23.98 -5.40
N VAL A 379 -6.56 -24.38 -6.03
CA VAL A 379 -7.36 -25.55 -5.64
C VAL A 379 -7.29 -26.61 -6.73
N HIS A 380 -6.80 -27.78 -6.38
CA HIS A 380 -6.71 -28.94 -7.27
C HIS A 380 -7.91 -29.84 -7.06
N MET A 381 -8.66 -30.06 -8.13
CA MET A 381 -9.86 -30.86 -8.12
C MET A 381 -9.55 -32.31 -8.41
N LYS A 382 -10.38 -33.25 -7.92
CA LYS A 382 -10.23 -34.70 -8.14
C LYS A 382 -10.36 -35.12 -9.60
N ASP A 383 -11.00 -34.31 -10.44
CA ASP A 383 -11.10 -34.50 -11.90
C ASP A 383 -9.88 -33.99 -12.68
N GLY A 384 -8.89 -33.43 -11.98
CA GLY A 384 -7.63 -32.93 -12.55
C GLY A 384 -7.67 -31.46 -12.95
N GLU A 385 -8.79 -30.76 -12.76
CA GLU A 385 -8.90 -29.32 -12.98
C GLU A 385 -8.16 -28.55 -11.86
N THR A 386 -7.55 -27.42 -12.21
CA THR A 386 -6.92 -26.50 -11.25
C THR A 386 -7.66 -25.17 -11.29
N LEU A 387 -8.18 -24.75 -10.15
CA LEU A 387 -8.90 -23.49 -9.97
C LEU A 387 -8.07 -22.49 -9.18
N TYR A 388 -8.13 -21.21 -9.58
CA TYR A 388 -7.53 -20.10 -8.83
C TYR A 388 -8.68 -19.35 -8.16
N ILE A 389 -8.71 -19.39 -6.83
CA ILE A 389 -9.83 -18.88 -6.03
C ILE A 389 -9.34 -17.78 -5.11
N ASP A 390 -9.85 -16.60 -5.27
CA ASP A 390 -9.66 -15.47 -4.35
C ASP A 390 -10.98 -15.02 -3.70
N ASN A 391 -12.13 -15.39 -4.29
CA ASN A 391 -13.45 -15.19 -3.70
C ASN A 391 -13.90 -16.44 -2.90
N PRO A 392 -14.13 -16.33 -1.58
CA PRO A 392 -14.57 -17.46 -0.75
C PRO A 392 -15.87 -18.11 -1.21
N LEU A 393 -16.74 -17.36 -1.91
CA LEU A 393 -18.02 -17.88 -2.40
C LEU A 393 -17.85 -18.87 -3.56
N GLU A 394 -16.76 -18.78 -4.30
CA GLU A 394 -16.43 -19.66 -5.43
C GLU A 394 -15.73 -20.95 -4.98
N TYR A 395 -15.47 -21.12 -3.67
CA TYR A 395 -14.82 -22.32 -3.18
C TYR A 395 -15.70 -23.56 -3.46
N PRO A 396 -15.19 -24.57 -4.19
CA PRO A 396 -15.96 -25.73 -4.62
C PRO A 396 -16.39 -26.60 -3.43
N ASP A 397 -17.32 -27.53 -3.70
CA ASP A 397 -17.70 -28.54 -2.73
C ASP A 397 -16.44 -29.28 -2.23
N PRO A 398 -16.18 -29.32 -0.92
CA PRO A 398 -15.02 -30.00 -0.33
C PRO A 398 -14.88 -31.48 -0.77
N MET A 399 -15.98 -32.16 -1.14
CA MET A 399 -15.93 -33.52 -1.63
C MET A 399 -15.26 -33.66 -3.00
N ARG A 400 -15.23 -32.59 -3.79
CA ARG A 400 -14.62 -32.55 -5.13
C ARG A 400 -13.18 -32.08 -5.10
N VAL A 401 -12.75 -31.42 -4.02
CA VAL A 401 -11.39 -30.95 -3.82
C VAL A 401 -10.48 -32.14 -3.49
N ASP A 402 -9.34 -32.22 -4.16
CA ASP A 402 -8.27 -33.16 -3.83
C ASP A 402 -7.33 -32.53 -2.79
N TRP A 403 -6.79 -31.35 -3.10
CA TRP A 403 -5.96 -30.56 -2.19
C TRP A 403 -5.91 -29.09 -2.62
N ALA A 404 -5.41 -28.21 -1.75
CA ALA A 404 -5.29 -26.78 -2.02
C ALA A 404 -3.93 -26.26 -1.62
N GLU A 405 -3.54 -25.12 -2.21
CA GLU A 405 -2.32 -24.37 -1.89
C GLU A 405 -2.65 -22.94 -1.49
N GLU A 406 -1.83 -22.41 -0.60
CA GLU A 406 -1.85 -21.00 -0.21
C GLU A 406 -0.49 -20.33 -0.45
N PRO A 407 -0.45 -19.02 -0.75
CA PRO A 407 0.81 -18.30 -0.93
C PRO A 407 1.55 -18.17 0.40
N TYR A 408 2.86 -18.43 0.36
CA TYR A 408 3.78 -18.23 1.47
C TYR A 408 4.64 -17.01 1.22
N ILE A 409 5.08 -16.39 2.30
CA ILE A 409 6.04 -15.29 2.30
C ILE A 409 7.29 -15.68 3.08
N GLN A 410 8.41 -15.10 2.68
CA GLN A 410 9.59 -14.99 3.51
C GLN A 410 9.53 -13.63 4.22
N ALA A 411 9.36 -13.68 5.53
CA ALA A 411 9.25 -12.53 6.41
C ALA A 411 10.58 -12.25 7.09
N ASN A 412 11.10 -11.04 6.96
CA ASN A 412 12.31 -10.54 7.61
C ASN A 412 11.91 -9.59 8.74
N ILE A 413 12.28 -9.91 9.98
CA ILE A 413 11.96 -9.13 11.16
C ILE A 413 13.27 -8.73 11.85
N ILE A 414 13.55 -7.43 11.92
CA ILE A 414 14.67 -6.91 12.71
C ILE A 414 14.12 -6.34 14.02
N THR A 415 14.67 -6.77 15.15
CA THR A 415 14.16 -6.41 16.47
C THR A 415 15.27 -6.37 17.52
N PRO A 416 15.14 -5.54 18.58
CA PRO A 416 15.97 -5.63 19.76
C PRO A 416 15.88 -7.03 20.43
N THR A 417 16.99 -7.49 20.98
CA THR A 417 17.12 -8.84 21.59
C THR A 417 16.08 -9.12 22.68
N GLU A 418 15.60 -8.10 23.39
CA GLU A 418 14.59 -8.23 24.46
C GLU A 418 13.21 -8.66 23.96
N TYR A 419 12.86 -8.39 22.67
CA TYR A 419 11.55 -8.74 22.10
C TYR A 419 11.56 -10.05 21.29
N VAL A 420 12.71 -10.70 21.13
CA VAL A 420 12.84 -11.94 20.33
C VAL A 420 11.88 -13.03 20.79
N GLY A 421 11.79 -13.30 22.09
CA GLY A 421 10.93 -14.35 22.63
C GLY A 421 9.44 -14.17 22.32
N PRO A 422 8.84 -13.00 22.63
CA PRO A 422 7.46 -12.68 22.26
C PRO A 422 7.20 -12.73 20.75
N ILE A 423 8.14 -12.27 19.92
CA ILE A 423 8.01 -12.29 18.46
C ILE A 423 8.05 -13.72 17.92
N ILE A 424 8.93 -14.58 18.42
CA ILE A 424 8.93 -16.01 18.07
C ILE A 424 7.57 -16.64 18.38
N THR A 425 6.98 -16.34 19.53
CA THR A 425 5.65 -16.84 19.93
C THR A 425 4.60 -16.38 18.91
N LEU A 426 4.59 -15.09 18.55
CA LEU A 426 3.69 -14.55 17.53
C LEU A 426 3.83 -15.26 16.19
N CYS A 427 5.06 -15.44 15.70
CA CYS A 427 5.31 -16.13 14.43
C CYS A 427 4.82 -17.58 14.45
N LEU A 428 5.02 -18.30 15.55
CA LEU A 428 4.53 -19.68 15.71
C LEU A 428 2.98 -19.76 15.73
N GLU A 429 2.30 -18.82 16.42
CA GLU A 429 0.84 -18.71 16.38
C GLU A 429 0.32 -18.50 14.96
N LYS A 430 1.09 -17.83 14.11
CA LYS A 430 0.81 -17.52 12.69
C LYS A 430 1.36 -18.58 11.72
N ARG A 431 1.63 -19.79 12.21
CA ARG A 431 2.12 -20.92 11.41
C ARG A 431 3.49 -20.66 10.76
N GLY A 432 4.27 -19.73 11.31
CA GLY A 432 5.60 -19.38 10.82
C GLY A 432 6.60 -20.49 11.11
N ILE A 433 7.48 -20.73 10.12
CA ILE A 433 8.61 -21.66 10.22
C ILE A 433 9.88 -20.81 10.22
N GLN A 434 10.62 -20.83 11.31
CA GLN A 434 11.88 -20.11 11.41
C GLN A 434 12.93 -20.77 10.51
N THR A 435 13.50 -19.99 9.60
CA THR A 435 14.57 -20.46 8.70
C THR A 435 15.93 -20.01 9.18
N GLN A 436 16.04 -18.77 9.64
CA GLN A 436 17.32 -18.21 10.10
C GLN A 436 17.10 -17.26 11.29
N MET A 437 18.17 -17.08 12.06
CA MET A 437 18.25 -16.09 13.14
C MET A 437 19.68 -15.57 13.18
N ASN A 438 19.86 -14.32 12.84
CA ASN A 438 21.16 -13.67 12.71
C ASN A 438 21.28 -12.57 13.76
N TYR A 439 22.35 -12.57 14.55
CA TYR A 439 22.67 -11.44 15.41
C TYR A 439 23.41 -10.40 14.58
N LEU A 440 22.75 -9.28 14.30
CA LEU A 440 23.35 -8.16 13.56
C LEU A 440 24.40 -7.46 14.44
N ASP A 441 24.06 -7.27 15.71
CA ASP A 441 24.96 -6.73 16.73
C ASP A 441 24.58 -7.27 18.12
N THR A 442 25.15 -6.71 19.18
CA THR A 442 24.85 -7.13 20.57
C THR A 442 23.45 -6.81 21.05
N LYS A 443 22.73 -5.93 20.34
CA LYS A 443 21.40 -5.42 20.73
C LYS A 443 20.30 -5.84 19.77
N ARG A 444 20.63 -6.17 18.49
CA ARG A 444 19.64 -6.43 17.44
C ARG A 444 19.79 -7.81 16.81
N VAL A 445 18.66 -8.38 16.48
CA VAL A 445 18.53 -9.70 15.86
C VAL A 445 17.63 -9.60 14.65
N GLU A 446 18.05 -10.22 13.56
CA GLU A 446 17.24 -10.50 12.39
C GLU A 446 16.64 -11.90 12.51
N LEU A 447 15.34 -11.99 12.36
CA LEU A 447 14.58 -13.24 12.35
C LEU A 447 13.98 -13.43 10.96
N ILE A 448 14.30 -14.56 10.32
CA ILE A 448 13.75 -14.90 9.00
C ILE A 448 12.79 -16.06 9.16
N TYR A 449 11.53 -15.82 8.77
CA TYR A 449 10.45 -16.79 8.83
C TYR A 449 9.82 -17.02 7.47
N GLU A 450 9.39 -18.24 7.22
CA GLU A 450 8.45 -18.56 6.15
C GLU A 450 7.08 -18.78 6.75
N MET A 451 6.07 -18.03 6.29
CA MET A 451 4.71 -18.11 6.83
C MET A 451 3.64 -17.88 5.76
N PRO A 452 2.42 -18.37 5.97
CA PRO A 452 1.33 -18.11 5.04
C PRO A 452 0.98 -16.63 4.99
N LEU A 453 0.84 -16.07 3.79
CA LEU A 453 0.44 -14.67 3.62
C LEU A 453 -0.92 -14.38 4.28
N SER A 454 -1.86 -15.33 4.21
CA SER A 454 -3.18 -15.22 4.81
C SER A 454 -3.17 -14.97 6.33
N GLU A 455 -2.15 -15.43 7.05
CA GLU A 455 -2.02 -15.24 8.50
C GLU A 455 -1.40 -13.88 8.86
N VAL A 456 -0.78 -13.20 7.89
CA VAL A 456 -0.13 -11.89 8.07
C VAL A 456 -1.09 -10.73 7.83
N LEU A 457 -2.05 -10.92 6.91
CA LEU A 457 -2.92 -9.87 6.41
C LEU A 457 -3.77 -9.15 7.48
N PHE A 458 -4.14 -9.83 8.56
CA PHE A 458 -5.16 -9.29 9.46
C PHE A 458 -4.61 -8.52 10.66
N ASP A 459 -3.68 -9.08 11.41
CA ASP A 459 -3.31 -8.55 12.71
C ASP A 459 -1.82 -8.70 13.04
N PHE A 460 -1.04 -9.29 12.15
CA PHE A 460 0.36 -9.60 12.43
C PHE A 460 1.19 -8.35 12.67
N TYR A 461 1.06 -7.36 11.79
CA TYR A 461 1.86 -6.13 11.85
C TYR A 461 1.54 -5.30 13.10
N ASP A 462 0.28 -5.15 13.44
CA ASP A 462 -0.15 -4.39 14.63
C ASP A 462 0.30 -5.09 15.91
N ARG A 463 0.13 -6.42 15.97
CA ARG A 463 0.64 -7.22 17.09
C ARG A 463 2.16 -7.17 17.19
N LEU A 464 2.88 -7.20 16.07
CA LEU A 464 4.32 -7.07 16.04
C LEU A 464 4.76 -5.71 16.61
N LYS A 465 4.13 -4.62 16.16
CA LYS A 465 4.37 -3.27 16.69
C LYS A 465 4.05 -3.16 18.17
N SER A 466 2.90 -3.67 18.61
CA SER A 466 2.48 -3.64 20.01
C SER A 466 3.47 -4.40 20.89
N ILE A 467 3.84 -5.63 20.54
CA ILE A 467 4.77 -6.49 21.29
C ILE A 467 6.15 -5.85 21.39
N SER A 468 6.62 -5.24 20.31
CA SER A 468 7.95 -4.62 20.24
C SER A 468 7.97 -3.14 20.65
N ARG A 469 6.84 -2.58 21.06
CA ARG A 469 6.67 -1.13 21.32
C ARG A 469 7.11 -0.25 20.16
N GLY A 470 6.92 -0.72 18.93
CA GLY A 470 7.29 -0.03 17.70
C GLY A 470 8.75 -0.21 17.27
N TYR A 471 9.56 -1.00 18.00
CA TYR A 471 10.97 -1.21 17.68
C TYR A 471 11.25 -2.35 16.71
N ALA A 472 10.28 -3.18 16.37
CA ALA A 472 10.47 -4.22 15.36
C ALA A 472 10.10 -3.68 13.98
N SER A 473 11.00 -3.82 13.03
CA SER A 473 10.72 -3.61 11.61
C SER A 473 10.35 -4.93 10.93
N PHE A 474 9.52 -4.85 9.91
CA PHE A 474 8.99 -5.99 9.18
C PHE A 474 9.01 -5.72 7.68
N ASP A 475 9.53 -6.66 6.94
CA ASP A 475 9.48 -6.71 5.48
C ASP A 475 9.22 -8.14 5.02
N TYR A 476 8.65 -8.30 3.82
CA TYR A 476 8.38 -9.64 3.30
C TYR A 476 8.42 -9.72 1.78
N ASN A 477 8.75 -10.91 1.28
CA ASN A 477 8.66 -11.25 -0.13
C ASN A 477 7.76 -12.47 -0.31
N VAL A 478 6.89 -12.43 -1.32
CA VAL A 478 6.09 -13.59 -1.69
C VAL A 478 7.01 -14.63 -2.33
N ILE A 479 6.95 -15.86 -1.83
CA ILE A 479 7.75 -16.97 -2.33
C ILE A 479 6.90 -17.93 -3.15
N GLU A 480 6.71 -19.15 -2.71
CA GLU A 480 5.98 -20.20 -3.42
C GLU A 480 4.62 -20.47 -2.76
N ASN A 481 3.73 -21.12 -3.50
CA ASN A 481 2.51 -21.68 -2.90
C ASN A 481 2.84 -23.01 -2.23
N ARG A 482 2.23 -23.27 -1.06
CA ARG A 482 2.37 -24.52 -0.32
C ARG A 482 1.03 -25.16 0.02
N LYS A 483 1.04 -26.46 0.09
CA LYS A 483 -0.16 -27.26 0.40
C LYS A 483 -0.74 -26.88 1.76
N THR A 484 -2.06 -26.73 1.79
CA THR A 484 -2.83 -26.34 2.98
C THR A 484 -4.18 -27.07 3.05
N ASP A 485 -4.74 -27.18 4.24
CA ASP A 485 -6.10 -27.72 4.47
C ASP A 485 -7.08 -26.56 4.70
N LEU A 486 -7.75 -26.14 3.63
CA LEU A 486 -8.68 -25.02 3.63
C LEU A 486 -10.10 -25.44 3.90
N VAL A 487 -10.82 -24.59 4.63
CA VAL A 487 -12.27 -24.70 4.82
C VAL A 487 -12.93 -23.34 4.59
N ARG A 488 -14.12 -23.37 3.98
CA ARG A 488 -14.97 -22.18 3.91
C ARG A 488 -15.71 -22.02 5.23
N MET A 489 -15.52 -20.87 5.85
CA MET A 489 -16.22 -20.45 7.05
C MET A 489 -17.29 -19.43 6.66
N GLU A 490 -18.53 -19.70 7.03
CA GLU A 490 -19.69 -18.85 6.81
C GLU A 490 -20.08 -18.16 8.12
N ILE A 491 -20.39 -16.87 8.05
CA ILE A 491 -20.92 -16.11 9.17
C ILE A 491 -22.43 -15.97 9.00
N LEU A 492 -23.17 -16.42 10.01
CA LEU A 492 -24.62 -16.40 10.02
C LEU A 492 -25.11 -15.37 11.04
N VAL A 493 -26.01 -14.49 10.62
CA VAL A 493 -26.71 -13.57 11.51
C VAL A 493 -28.19 -13.93 11.54
N ASN A 494 -28.69 -14.31 12.69
CA ASN A 494 -30.02 -14.88 12.90
C ASN A 494 -30.32 -16.16 12.10
N GLY A 495 -29.32 -16.83 11.58
CA GLY A 495 -29.43 -18.02 10.75
C GLY A 495 -29.27 -17.75 9.26
N ASP A 496 -29.26 -16.48 8.86
CA ASP A 496 -29.06 -16.09 7.45
C ASP A 496 -27.56 -15.89 7.18
N PRO A 497 -26.98 -16.44 6.12
CA PRO A 497 -25.58 -16.26 5.77
C PRO A 497 -25.32 -14.81 5.32
N VAL A 498 -24.18 -14.28 5.72
CA VAL A 498 -23.69 -12.96 5.29
C VAL A 498 -22.47 -13.19 4.41
N ASP A 499 -22.68 -13.18 3.11
CA ASP A 499 -21.67 -13.51 2.09
C ASP A 499 -20.39 -12.69 2.24
N ALA A 500 -20.53 -11.39 2.48
CA ALA A 500 -19.41 -10.46 2.64
C ALA A 500 -18.46 -10.78 3.82
N LEU A 501 -18.94 -11.55 4.81
CA LEU A 501 -18.15 -11.97 5.97
C LEU A 501 -17.63 -13.42 5.84
N SER A 502 -17.97 -14.11 4.76
CA SER A 502 -17.44 -15.44 4.48
C SER A 502 -15.94 -15.38 4.18
N CYS A 503 -15.18 -16.35 4.68
CA CYS A 503 -13.74 -16.41 4.46
C CYS A 503 -13.23 -17.85 4.31
N LEU A 504 -12.10 -17.99 3.60
CA LEU A 504 -11.32 -19.23 3.55
C LEU A 504 -10.29 -19.20 4.67
N VAL A 505 -10.25 -20.25 5.47
CA VAL A 505 -9.36 -20.36 6.63
C VAL A 505 -8.70 -21.73 6.69
N PHE A 506 -7.51 -21.79 7.25
CA PHE A 506 -6.86 -23.04 7.59
C PHE A 506 -7.70 -23.80 8.62
N ARG A 507 -8.01 -25.08 8.38
CA ARG A 507 -8.89 -25.90 9.24
C ARG A 507 -8.45 -25.89 10.71
N GLY A 508 -7.14 -25.94 10.98
CA GLY A 508 -6.61 -25.96 12.34
C GLY A 508 -6.96 -24.70 13.14
N ASN A 509 -7.04 -23.54 12.48
CA ASN A 509 -7.33 -22.24 13.12
C ASN A 509 -8.80 -21.82 13.02
N ALA A 510 -9.62 -22.58 12.28
CA ALA A 510 -10.99 -22.18 11.93
C ALA A 510 -11.89 -21.92 13.14
N GLN A 511 -11.78 -22.71 14.22
CA GLN A 511 -12.58 -22.51 15.43
C GLN A 511 -12.18 -21.24 16.18
N THR A 512 -10.88 -21.00 16.34
CA THR A 512 -10.35 -19.80 17.02
C THR A 512 -10.73 -18.56 16.25
N ARG A 513 -10.52 -18.57 14.92
CA ARG A 513 -10.86 -17.45 14.03
C ARG A 513 -12.37 -17.16 14.05
N GLY A 514 -13.20 -18.21 13.97
CA GLY A 514 -14.65 -18.07 14.06
C GLY A 514 -15.11 -17.44 15.37
N ARG A 515 -14.49 -17.80 16.49
CA ARG A 515 -14.79 -17.19 17.79
C ARG A 515 -14.44 -15.70 17.80
N GLN A 516 -13.25 -15.34 17.36
CA GLN A 516 -12.82 -13.93 17.28
C GLN A 516 -13.77 -13.08 16.44
N ILE A 517 -14.15 -13.57 15.25
CA ILE A 517 -15.07 -12.85 14.36
C ILE A 517 -16.44 -12.64 15.03
N VAL A 518 -17.04 -13.67 15.63
CA VAL A 518 -18.38 -13.52 16.24
C VAL A 518 -18.36 -12.65 17.48
N GLU A 519 -17.25 -12.64 18.26
CA GLU A 519 -17.07 -11.74 19.41
C GLU A 519 -16.99 -10.28 18.97
N ARG A 520 -16.22 -9.96 17.92
CA ARG A 520 -16.13 -8.61 17.35
C ARG A 520 -17.46 -8.13 16.81
N LEU A 521 -18.11 -8.94 15.97
CA LEU A 521 -19.43 -8.61 15.42
C LEU A 521 -20.48 -8.35 16.51
N LYS A 522 -20.39 -9.03 17.64
CA LYS A 522 -21.27 -8.77 18.79
C LYS A 522 -21.06 -7.37 19.38
N GLY A 523 -19.85 -6.83 19.34
CA GLY A 523 -19.54 -5.45 19.77
C GLY A 523 -20.16 -4.41 18.84
N GLU A 524 -20.09 -4.64 17.54
CA GLU A 524 -20.48 -3.69 16.50
C GLU A 524 -21.98 -3.70 16.16
N ILE A 525 -22.60 -4.89 16.16
CA ILE A 525 -24.02 -5.00 15.81
C ILE A 525 -24.87 -4.40 16.94
N PRO A 526 -25.67 -3.36 16.66
CA PRO A 526 -26.45 -2.67 17.67
C PRO A 526 -27.56 -3.57 18.22
N ARG A 527 -27.87 -3.40 19.52
CA ARG A 527 -28.98 -4.12 20.16
C ARG A 527 -30.29 -3.73 19.47
N GLN A 528 -31.12 -4.73 19.21
CA GLN A 528 -32.46 -4.55 18.67
C GLN A 528 -33.54 -5.01 19.66
N GLN A 529 -34.80 -4.95 19.25
CA GLN A 529 -35.93 -5.37 20.08
C GLN A 529 -35.98 -6.90 20.31
N PHE A 530 -35.19 -7.65 19.56
CA PHE A 530 -35.05 -9.11 19.65
C PHE A 530 -33.58 -9.52 19.81
N LYS A 531 -33.34 -10.75 20.22
CA LYS A 531 -31.99 -11.30 20.32
C LYS A 531 -31.47 -11.64 18.91
N ILE A 532 -30.24 -11.21 18.62
CA ILE A 532 -29.53 -11.53 17.40
C ILE A 532 -28.50 -12.62 17.70
N ALA A 533 -28.59 -13.75 17.01
CA ALA A 533 -27.60 -14.81 17.08
C ALA A 533 -26.56 -14.58 15.98
N ILE A 534 -25.28 -14.50 16.34
CA ILE A 534 -24.16 -14.43 15.42
C ILE A 534 -23.43 -15.76 15.53
N GLN A 535 -23.18 -16.43 14.40
CA GLN A 535 -22.65 -17.78 14.38
C GLN A 535 -21.60 -17.91 13.27
N ALA A 536 -20.50 -18.60 13.55
CA ALA A 536 -19.58 -19.07 12.53
C ALA A 536 -19.84 -20.55 12.26
N ALA A 537 -19.99 -20.91 11.00
CA ALA A 537 -20.28 -22.28 10.55
C ALA A 537 -19.24 -22.77 9.55
N ILE A 538 -18.89 -24.04 9.62
CA ILE A 538 -17.97 -24.72 8.72
C ILE A 538 -18.69 -25.98 8.21
N GLY A 539 -18.92 -26.09 6.89
CA GLY A 539 -19.64 -27.24 6.33
C GLY A 539 -21.03 -27.45 6.94
N GLY A 540 -21.73 -26.36 7.30
CA GLY A 540 -23.05 -26.40 7.94
C GLY A 540 -23.03 -26.66 9.45
N GLN A 541 -21.88 -26.93 10.05
CA GLN A 541 -21.75 -27.12 11.50
C GLN A 541 -21.32 -25.81 12.18
N ILE A 542 -22.03 -25.41 13.24
CA ILE A 542 -21.71 -24.20 14.02
C ILE A 542 -20.46 -24.46 14.86
N SER A 543 -19.38 -23.73 14.57
CA SER A 543 -18.10 -23.80 15.28
C SER A 543 -17.99 -22.78 16.42
N ALA A 544 -18.63 -21.61 16.28
CA ALA A 544 -18.67 -20.57 17.29
C ALA A 544 -20.01 -19.82 17.29
N ARG A 545 -20.42 -19.29 18.45
CA ARG A 545 -21.70 -18.57 18.56
C ARG A 545 -21.61 -17.52 19.65
N GLU A 546 -22.11 -16.32 19.30
CA GLU A 546 -22.35 -15.22 20.21
C GLU A 546 -23.79 -14.70 20.09
N THR A 547 -24.23 -13.90 21.03
CA THR A 547 -25.61 -13.37 21.03
C THR A 547 -25.61 -11.92 21.48
N VAL A 548 -26.12 -11.02 20.62
CA VAL A 548 -26.47 -9.64 20.98
C VAL A 548 -27.82 -9.65 21.68
N ASN A 549 -27.81 -9.18 22.94
CA ASN A 549 -29.02 -9.18 23.75
C ASN A 549 -30.00 -8.09 23.30
N ALA A 550 -31.29 -8.42 23.28
CA ALA A 550 -32.34 -7.45 22.97
C ALA A 550 -32.44 -6.32 23.99
N TYR A 551 -32.91 -5.15 23.57
CA TYR A 551 -33.36 -4.12 24.49
C TYR A 551 -34.40 -4.70 25.46
N ARG A 552 -34.17 -4.51 26.76
CA ARG A 552 -35.05 -5.03 27.82
C ARG A 552 -35.83 -3.87 28.43
N LYS A 553 -37.10 -3.77 28.06
CA LYS A 553 -38.03 -2.92 28.80
C LYS A 553 -38.46 -3.67 30.04
N ASP A 554 -38.29 -3.09 31.24
CA ASP A 554 -38.78 -3.70 32.44
C ASP A 554 -40.31 -3.57 32.49
N VAL A 555 -41.00 -4.59 31.96
CA VAL A 555 -42.47 -4.66 31.95
C VAL A 555 -43.05 -4.97 33.30
N THR A 556 -42.21 -5.33 34.26
CA THR A 556 -42.62 -5.67 35.62
C THR A 556 -42.42 -4.53 36.63
N ALA A 557 -41.76 -3.43 36.27
CA ALA A 557 -41.45 -2.29 37.12
C ALA A 557 -42.71 -1.65 37.76
N LYS A 558 -43.88 -1.74 37.09
CA LYS A 558 -45.14 -1.23 37.59
C LYS A 558 -45.99 -2.26 38.38
N CYS A 559 -45.45 -3.50 38.57
CA CYS A 559 -46.13 -4.53 39.35
C CYS A 559 -45.76 -4.41 40.83
N TYR A 560 -46.41 -3.53 41.57
CA TYR A 560 -46.34 -3.46 43.04
C TYR A 560 -47.12 -4.61 43.64
N GLY A 561 -46.49 -5.38 44.56
CA GLY A 561 -47.11 -6.51 45.25
C GLY A 561 -46.89 -7.86 44.54
N GLY A 562 -46.76 -8.94 45.33
CA GLY A 562 -46.27 -10.26 44.96
C GLY A 562 -47.11 -11.11 43.98
N ASP A 563 -47.82 -10.52 43.03
CA ASP A 563 -48.54 -11.30 41.98
C ASP A 563 -47.57 -11.89 40.96
N ILE A 564 -47.09 -13.05 41.30
CA ILE A 564 -46.15 -13.86 40.47
C ILE A 564 -46.78 -14.25 39.15
N SER A 565 -48.12 -14.52 39.13
CA SER A 565 -48.83 -14.93 37.93
C SER A 565 -48.91 -13.81 36.90
N ARG A 566 -49.14 -12.56 37.33
CA ARG A 566 -49.18 -11.39 36.45
C ARG A 566 -47.81 -11.05 35.91
N LYS A 567 -46.73 -11.16 36.71
CA LYS A 567 -45.34 -10.97 36.30
C LYS A 567 -44.97 -11.98 35.19
N ARG A 568 -45.32 -13.25 35.41
CA ARG A 568 -45.05 -14.35 34.46
C ARG A 568 -45.78 -14.11 33.12
N LYS A 569 -47.07 -13.73 33.17
CA LYS A 569 -47.87 -13.45 31.98
C LYS A 569 -47.35 -12.27 31.16
N LEU A 570 -46.86 -11.21 31.82
CA LEU A 570 -46.23 -10.06 31.17
C LEU A 570 -44.91 -10.42 30.52
N LEU A 571 -44.07 -11.23 31.16
CA LEU A 571 -42.82 -11.74 30.62
C LEU A 571 -43.06 -12.69 29.40
N GLU A 572 -44.09 -13.55 29.47
CA GLU A 572 -44.47 -14.41 28.37
C GLU A 572 -44.97 -13.61 27.14
N LYS A 573 -45.82 -12.61 27.34
CA LYS A 573 -46.24 -11.69 26.25
C LYS A 573 -45.07 -10.92 25.65
N GLN A 574 -44.12 -10.49 26.46
CA GLN A 574 -42.91 -9.85 25.96
C GLN A 574 -42.06 -10.81 25.12
N LYS A 575 -41.93 -12.05 25.55
CA LYS A 575 -41.19 -13.12 24.84
C LYS A 575 -41.86 -13.46 23.51
N GLU A 576 -43.19 -13.57 23.48
CA GLU A 576 -43.95 -13.79 22.22
C GLU A 576 -43.85 -12.61 21.25
N GLY A 577 -43.99 -11.37 21.76
CA GLY A 577 -43.81 -10.17 20.95
C GLY A 577 -42.42 -10.09 20.30
N LYS A 578 -41.37 -10.38 21.06
CA LYS A 578 -39.99 -10.44 20.55
C LYS A 578 -39.79 -11.58 19.53
N LYS A 579 -40.45 -12.72 19.72
CA LYS A 579 -40.41 -13.84 18.74
C LYS A 579 -41.06 -13.44 17.41
N ARG A 580 -42.20 -12.73 17.45
CA ARG A 580 -42.87 -12.22 16.24
C ARG A 580 -42.02 -11.15 15.53
N MET A 581 -41.41 -10.22 16.27
CA MET A 581 -40.52 -9.21 15.69
C MET A 581 -39.29 -9.84 15.01
N LYS A 582 -38.73 -10.91 15.58
CA LYS A 582 -37.63 -11.65 14.98
C LYS A 582 -38.00 -12.32 13.62
N MET A 583 -39.28 -12.72 13.45
CA MET A 583 -39.76 -13.34 12.18
C MET A 583 -39.99 -12.33 11.07
N VAL A 584 -40.08 -11.01 11.37
CA VAL A 584 -40.42 -9.95 10.41
C VAL A 584 -39.26 -8.96 10.23
N GLY A 585 -38.32 -8.90 11.19
CA GLY A 585 -37.24 -7.92 11.18
C GLY A 585 -35.97 -8.45 10.53
N ASN A 586 -35.50 -7.82 9.46
CA ASN A 586 -34.15 -7.98 8.99
C ASN A 586 -33.17 -7.34 9.99
N VAL A 587 -32.01 -7.94 10.18
CA VAL A 587 -30.93 -7.35 10.99
C VAL A 587 -30.12 -6.44 10.10
N GLU A 588 -30.15 -5.16 10.40
CA GLU A 588 -29.28 -4.19 9.77
C GLU A 588 -27.86 -4.37 10.34
N ILE A 589 -26.90 -4.66 9.47
CA ILE A 589 -25.49 -4.82 9.83
C ILE A 589 -24.81 -3.50 9.45
N PRO A 590 -24.30 -2.73 10.42
CA PRO A 590 -23.65 -1.46 10.12
C PRO A 590 -22.32 -1.70 9.38
N GLN A 591 -21.90 -0.70 8.60
CA GLN A 591 -20.61 -0.74 7.87
C GLN A 591 -19.43 -1.00 8.81
N SER A 592 -19.46 -0.42 10.03
CA SER A 592 -18.44 -0.66 11.06
C SER A 592 -18.25 -2.14 11.41
N ALA A 593 -19.29 -2.96 11.29
CA ALA A 593 -19.20 -4.40 11.56
C ALA A 593 -18.35 -5.16 10.52
N PHE A 594 -18.35 -4.74 9.27
CA PHE A 594 -17.48 -5.30 8.23
C PHE A 594 -16.02 -4.91 8.48
N LEU A 595 -15.80 -3.65 8.85
CA LEU A 595 -14.47 -3.13 9.20
C LEU A 595 -13.92 -3.75 10.49
N ALA A 596 -14.76 -3.97 11.50
CA ALA A 596 -14.35 -4.57 12.77
C ALA A 596 -13.82 -6.00 12.63
N VAL A 597 -14.28 -6.74 11.62
CA VAL A 597 -13.73 -8.07 11.32
C VAL A 597 -12.28 -7.98 10.83
N LEU A 598 -11.88 -6.83 10.27
CA LEU A 598 -10.54 -6.55 9.76
C LEU A 598 -9.60 -6.02 10.85
N LYS A 599 -10.12 -5.33 11.89
CA LYS A 599 -9.32 -4.69 12.96
C LYS A 599 -8.85 -5.70 14.03
N THR A 600 -7.82 -5.33 14.77
CA THR A 600 -7.23 -6.08 15.86
C THR A 600 -7.81 -5.72 17.23
N GLU A 601 -7.55 -6.53 18.29
CA GLU A 601 -8.09 -6.32 19.64
C GLU A 601 -7.54 -5.08 20.37
N ASP A 602 -6.51 -4.41 19.86
CA ASP A 602 -5.73 -3.39 20.59
C ASP A 602 -6.12 -1.92 20.32
N GLU A 603 -7.18 -1.64 19.56
CA GLU A 603 -7.69 -0.29 19.32
C GLU A 603 -8.89 0.07 20.25
N ASN A 604 -8.80 -0.19 21.55
CA ASN A 604 -9.73 0.33 22.57
C ASN A 604 -9.03 1.24 23.55
#